data_587de6c18b6f4b5832027cf6f4286b19
#
_entry.id   587de6c18b6f4b5832027cf6f4286b19
#
_cell.length_a   1.000
_cell.length_b   1.000
_cell.length_c   1.000
_cell.angle_alpha   90.00
_cell.angle_beta   90.00
_cell.angle_gamma   90.00
#
_symmetry.space_group_name_H-M   'P 1'
#
loop_
_entity.id
_entity.type
_entity.pdbx_description
1 polymer ?
#
loop_
_entity_poly.entity_id
_entity_poly.type
_entity_poly.pdbx_seq_one_letter_code
_entity_poly.pdbx_strand_id
1 'polypeptide(L)'
;QTCALPIYSVSEIAGLAVLNLSSTPMSGANRIIKAIEDKVLAVLFLILFGPIMLLIMIGVKMSSPGPVFYRQARVGWNGRPFMMLKFRSMPVDAESDSGPVWAKRGERRATRSGAFLRRTSLDELPQFLNVIKGDMSVVGPRPERPVFVEKFKDEIPDYMKKHLVKAGITGWAQVNGWRGDTDLAKRIEYDLYYIEHWSIWFDLGIILLTPLRGFVNR
;
A
#
# COMPACT_ATOMS: atom_id res chain seq x y z
N GLN A 1 25.65 13.61 0.90
CA GLN A 1 24.76 14.14 -0.15
C GLN A 1 25.03 13.36 -1.43
N THR A 2 24.42 12.20 -1.60
CA THR A 2 24.33 11.51 -2.88
C THR A 2 23.12 12.09 -3.60
N CYS A 3 23.36 13.05 -4.48
CA CYS A 3 22.39 13.53 -5.44
C CYS A 3 22.03 12.33 -6.32
N ALA A 4 20.87 11.74 -6.13
CA ALA A 4 20.35 10.71 -7.03
C ALA A 4 20.09 11.41 -8.37
N LEU A 5 20.95 11.11 -9.35
CA LEU A 5 20.74 11.56 -10.72
C LEU A 5 19.42 10.99 -11.22
N PRO A 6 18.56 11.80 -11.86
CA PRO A 6 17.33 11.27 -12.46
C PRO A 6 17.73 10.19 -13.49
N ILE A 7 17.04 9.05 -13.44
CA ILE A 7 17.26 7.95 -14.38
C ILE A 7 16.80 8.43 -15.75
N TYR A 8 17.76 8.70 -16.63
CA TYR A 8 17.50 8.99 -18.03
C TYR A 8 17.54 7.68 -18.81
N SER A 9 16.46 7.32 -19.48
CA SER A 9 16.54 6.36 -20.58
C SER A 9 16.52 7.11 -21.91
N VAL A 10 17.51 6.87 -22.74
CA VAL A 10 17.54 7.39 -24.12
C VAL A 10 16.89 6.34 -24.99
N SER A 11 15.77 6.64 -25.61
CA SER A 11 15.16 5.83 -26.66
C SER A 11 15.27 6.58 -27.98
N GLU A 12 15.56 5.85 -29.05
CA GLU A 12 15.59 6.40 -30.40
C GLU A 12 14.27 6.10 -31.11
N ILE A 13 13.54 7.15 -31.50
CA ILE A 13 12.31 7.04 -32.27
C ILE A 13 12.51 7.79 -33.58
N ALA A 14 12.53 7.08 -34.71
CA ALA A 14 12.68 7.64 -36.05
C ALA A 14 13.95 8.52 -36.22
N GLY A 15 15.09 8.10 -35.63
CA GLY A 15 16.35 8.85 -35.70
C GLY A 15 16.46 10.05 -34.75
N LEU A 16 15.46 10.28 -33.89
CA LEU A 16 15.48 11.33 -32.87
C LEU A 16 15.75 10.71 -31.50
N ALA A 17 16.76 11.21 -30.80
CA ALA A 17 17.04 10.83 -29.41
C ALA A 17 15.97 11.43 -28.48
N VAL A 18 15.12 10.56 -27.91
CA VAL A 18 14.10 10.95 -26.93
C VAL A 18 14.63 10.66 -25.53
N LEU A 19 14.81 11.71 -24.75
CA LEU A 19 15.16 11.63 -23.32
C LEU A 19 13.88 11.35 -22.51
N ASN A 20 13.74 10.12 -22.03
CA ASN A 20 12.69 9.79 -21.06
C ASN A 20 13.13 10.21 -19.67
N LEU A 21 12.56 11.30 -19.16
CA LEU A 21 12.87 11.89 -17.85
C LEU A 21 12.26 11.13 -16.65
N SER A 22 11.48 10.08 -16.87
CA SER A 22 10.73 9.36 -15.82
C SER A 22 10.47 7.91 -16.19
N SER A 23 11.49 7.14 -16.61
CA SER A 23 11.32 5.70 -16.83
C SER A 23 11.47 4.93 -15.51
N THR A 24 10.40 4.27 -15.08
CA THR A 24 10.52 3.29 -14.01
C THR A 24 10.79 1.91 -14.62
N PRO A 25 11.54 0.99 -13.94
CA PRO A 25 11.67 -0.40 -14.37
C PRO A 25 10.32 -1.12 -14.54
N MET A 26 9.25 -0.61 -13.91
CA MET A 26 7.88 -1.12 -14.01
C MET A 26 7.13 -0.66 -15.27
N SER A 27 7.83 -0.39 -16.37
CA SER A 27 7.25 0.00 -17.66
C SER A 27 7.32 -1.15 -18.68
N GLY A 28 6.57 -1.05 -19.76
CA GLY A 28 6.60 -2.04 -20.85
C GLY A 28 6.29 -3.46 -20.39
N ALA A 29 7.12 -4.43 -20.78
CA ALA A 29 6.96 -5.86 -20.46
C ALA A 29 6.99 -6.12 -18.95
N ASN A 30 7.80 -5.41 -18.19
CA ASN A 30 7.91 -5.58 -16.75
C ASN A 30 6.59 -5.27 -16.02
N ARG A 31 5.78 -4.37 -16.54
CA ARG A 31 4.45 -4.09 -16.00
C ARG A 31 3.51 -5.29 -16.13
N ILE A 32 3.63 -6.05 -17.21
CA ILE A 32 2.85 -7.29 -17.42
C ILE A 32 3.33 -8.35 -16.45
N ILE A 33 4.65 -8.52 -16.32
CA ILE A 33 5.27 -9.46 -15.38
C ILE A 33 4.82 -9.15 -13.96
N LYS A 34 4.90 -7.88 -13.53
CA LYS A 34 4.42 -7.43 -12.22
C LYS A 34 2.93 -7.72 -12.00
N ALA A 35 2.10 -7.51 -13.02
CA ALA A 35 0.66 -7.77 -12.93
C ALA A 35 0.35 -9.28 -12.79
N ILE A 36 1.13 -10.14 -13.43
CA ILE A 36 1.00 -11.60 -13.30
C ILE A 36 1.47 -12.04 -11.90
N GLU A 37 2.65 -11.60 -11.47
CA GLU A 37 3.19 -11.83 -10.14
C GLU A 37 2.16 -11.47 -9.05
N ASP A 38 1.64 -10.26 -9.09
CA ASP A 38 0.65 -9.77 -8.13
C ASP A 38 -0.58 -10.68 -8.06
N LYS A 39 -1.13 -11.08 -9.21
CA LYS A 39 -2.31 -11.95 -9.26
C LYS A 39 -2.02 -13.35 -8.73
N VAL A 40 -0.88 -13.95 -9.11
CA VAL A 40 -0.48 -15.28 -8.64
C VAL A 40 -0.30 -15.26 -7.12
N LEU A 41 0.44 -14.29 -6.60
CA LEU A 41 0.66 -14.14 -5.17
C LEU A 41 -0.66 -13.87 -4.42
N ALA A 42 -1.53 -13.00 -4.94
CA ALA A 42 -2.80 -12.72 -4.31
C ALA A 42 -3.70 -13.95 -4.23
N VAL A 43 -3.76 -14.78 -5.28
CA VAL A 43 -4.52 -16.05 -5.26
C VAL A 43 -3.92 -17.01 -4.23
N LEU A 44 -2.59 -17.19 -4.22
CA LEU A 44 -1.92 -18.05 -3.23
C LEU A 44 -2.21 -17.59 -1.79
N PHE A 45 -2.12 -16.30 -1.51
CA PHE A 45 -2.40 -15.76 -0.19
C PHE A 45 -3.89 -15.86 0.19
N LEU A 46 -4.82 -15.69 -0.76
CA LEU A 46 -6.24 -15.90 -0.50
C LEU A 46 -6.56 -17.37 -0.17
N ILE A 47 -5.92 -18.32 -0.85
CA ILE A 47 -6.07 -19.75 -0.52
C ILE A 47 -5.48 -20.03 0.86
N LEU A 48 -4.25 -19.57 1.12
CA LEU A 48 -3.55 -19.81 2.39
C LEU A 48 -4.27 -19.18 3.58
N PHE A 49 -4.69 -17.92 3.48
CA PHE A 49 -5.33 -17.18 4.56
C PHE A 49 -6.85 -17.23 4.53
N GLY A 50 -7.47 -17.86 3.52
CA GLY A 50 -8.92 -18.00 3.40
C GLY A 50 -9.60 -18.56 4.63
N PRO A 51 -9.15 -19.69 5.21
CA PRO A 51 -9.73 -20.22 6.45
C PRO A 51 -9.67 -19.23 7.62
N ILE A 52 -8.54 -18.51 7.77
CA ILE A 52 -8.36 -17.49 8.81
C ILE A 52 -9.31 -16.31 8.55
N MET A 53 -9.45 -15.90 7.29
CA MET A 53 -10.38 -14.82 6.91
C MET A 53 -11.83 -15.16 7.25
N LEU A 54 -12.26 -16.42 7.06
CA LEU A 54 -13.58 -16.88 7.44
C LEU A 54 -13.79 -16.78 8.96
N LEU A 55 -12.83 -17.21 9.77
CA LEU A 55 -12.89 -17.08 11.22
C LEU A 55 -12.95 -15.61 11.66
N ILE A 56 -12.18 -14.74 11.02
CA ILE A 56 -12.20 -13.29 11.30
C ILE A 56 -13.57 -12.71 10.94
N MET A 57 -14.17 -13.09 9.81
CA MET A 57 -15.51 -12.61 9.42
C MET A 57 -16.56 -12.96 10.47
N ILE A 58 -16.56 -14.19 10.98
CA ILE A 58 -17.45 -14.64 12.07
C ILE A 58 -17.18 -13.79 13.33
N GLY A 59 -15.92 -13.66 13.76
CA GLY A 59 -15.55 -12.89 14.94
C GLY A 59 -15.94 -11.40 14.84
N VAL A 60 -15.75 -10.76 13.68
CA VAL A 60 -16.18 -9.36 13.46
C VAL A 60 -17.70 -9.24 13.50
N LYS A 61 -18.44 -10.20 12.93
CA LYS A 61 -19.90 -10.19 12.94
C LYS A 61 -20.47 -10.38 14.35
N MET A 62 -19.82 -11.20 15.17
CA MET A 62 -20.22 -11.44 16.57
C MET A 62 -19.83 -10.28 17.50
N SER A 63 -18.79 -9.52 17.17
CA SER A 63 -18.30 -8.45 18.06
C SER A 63 -19.13 -7.17 18.03
N SER A 64 -19.80 -6.87 16.91
CA SER A 64 -20.65 -5.68 16.79
C SER A 64 -21.59 -5.75 15.58
N PRO A 65 -22.78 -5.12 15.62
CA PRO A 65 -23.70 -5.06 14.48
C PRO A 65 -23.09 -4.26 13.32
N GLY A 66 -23.45 -4.64 12.07
CA GLY A 66 -23.02 -3.95 10.87
C GLY A 66 -22.23 -4.81 9.88
N PRO A 67 -21.64 -4.21 8.80
CA PRO A 67 -20.92 -4.93 7.76
C PRO A 67 -19.58 -5.48 8.27
N VAL A 68 -19.17 -6.62 7.73
CA VAL A 68 -17.87 -7.26 8.06
C VAL A 68 -16.70 -6.47 7.46
N PHE A 69 -16.90 -5.97 6.24
CA PHE A 69 -15.89 -5.21 5.52
C PHE A 69 -16.08 -3.71 5.72
N TYR A 70 -14.98 -3.04 5.95
CA TYR A 70 -14.86 -1.59 5.89
C TYR A 70 -14.23 -1.19 4.55
N ARG A 71 -14.80 -0.16 3.92
CA ARG A 71 -14.32 0.38 2.65
C ARG A 71 -13.84 1.81 2.86
N GLN A 72 -12.63 2.10 2.39
CA GLN A 72 -12.05 3.42 2.53
C GLN A 72 -11.43 3.90 1.21
N ALA A 73 -11.80 5.11 0.79
CA ALA A 73 -11.20 5.74 -0.38
C ALA A 73 -9.71 5.98 -0.14
N ARG A 74 -8.89 5.53 -1.09
CA ARG A 74 -7.44 5.72 -1.13
C ARG A 74 -7.01 6.14 -2.52
N VAL A 75 -5.89 6.85 -2.61
CA VAL A 75 -5.29 7.23 -3.88
C VAL A 75 -4.32 6.13 -4.31
N GLY A 76 -4.48 5.67 -5.54
CA GLY A 76 -3.68 4.61 -6.13
C GLY A 76 -2.93 5.08 -7.38
N TRP A 77 -2.80 4.16 -8.34
CA TRP A 77 -2.09 4.38 -9.59
C TRP A 77 -2.63 5.58 -10.38
N ASN A 78 -1.72 6.40 -10.90
CA ASN A 78 -2.00 7.65 -11.63
C ASN A 78 -2.87 8.65 -10.83
N GLY A 79 -2.77 8.64 -9.50
CA GLY A 79 -3.55 9.54 -8.65
C GLY A 79 -5.05 9.22 -8.60
N ARG A 80 -5.51 8.09 -9.17
CA ARG A 80 -6.93 7.71 -9.19
C ARG A 80 -7.35 7.14 -7.85
N PRO A 81 -8.50 7.57 -7.31
CA PRO A 81 -9.04 6.99 -6.09
C PRO A 81 -9.61 5.59 -6.35
N PHE A 82 -9.45 4.71 -5.36
CA PHE A 82 -10.07 3.38 -5.32
C PHE A 82 -10.58 3.06 -3.92
N MET A 83 -11.47 2.08 -3.80
CA MET A 83 -12.04 1.64 -2.52
C MET A 83 -11.22 0.49 -1.94
N MET A 84 -10.36 0.79 -0.98
CA MET A 84 -9.57 -0.19 -0.26
C MET A 84 -10.42 -0.97 0.74
N LEU A 85 -10.32 -2.30 0.70
CA LEU A 85 -11.06 -3.21 1.57
C LEU A 85 -10.25 -3.56 2.82
N LYS A 86 -10.92 -3.56 3.97
CA LYS A 86 -10.38 -4.06 5.24
C LYS A 86 -11.46 -4.81 6.02
N PHE A 87 -11.06 -5.64 6.98
CA PHE A 87 -12.00 -6.05 8.02
C PHE A 87 -12.32 -4.87 8.94
N ARG A 88 -13.57 -4.76 9.33
CA ARG A 88 -13.99 -3.73 10.27
C ARG A 88 -13.33 -3.96 11.64
N SER A 89 -12.55 -3.00 12.09
CA SER A 89 -11.83 -3.02 13.36
C SER A 89 -12.29 -1.93 14.33
N MET A 90 -13.21 -1.06 13.88
CA MET A 90 -13.79 0.03 14.65
C MET A 90 -15.32 0.01 14.54
N PRO A 91 -16.07 0.63 15.47
CA PRO A 91 -17.50 0.90 15.30
C PRO A 91 -17.78 1.66 14.01
N VAL A 92 -19.03 1.55 13.49
CA VAL A 92 -19.40 2.15 12.19
C VAL A 92 -19.30 3.67 12.20
N ASP A 93 -19.53 4.28 13.34
CA ASP A 93 -19.58 5.71 13.61
C ASP A 93 -18.28 6.30 14.19
N ALA A 94 -17.19 5.53 14.21
CA ALA A 94 -15.92 5.91 14.85
C ALA A 94 -15.27 7.19 14.29
N GLU A 95 -15.63 7.64 13.09
CA GLU A 95 -15.12 8.86 12.44
C GLU A 95 -16.21 9.92 12.22
N SER A 96 -17.45 9.74 12.75
CA SER A 96 -18.56 10.68 12.53
C SER A 96 -18.26 12.08 13.08
N ASP A 97 -17.65 12.15 14.25
CA ASP A 97 -17.41 13.41 14.95
C ASP A 97 -16.04 14.05 14.65
N SER A 98 -15.03 13.22 14.35
CA SER A 98 -13.64 13.69 14.16
C SER A 98 -13.23 13.86 12.71
N GLY A 99 -14.03 13.35 11.76
CA GLY A 99 -13.65 13.32 10.35
C GLY A 99 -12.42 12.44 10.08
N PRO A 100 -11.73 12.65 8.94
CA PRO A 100 -10.52 11.92 8.58
C PRO A 100 -9.35 12.28 9.48
N VAL A 101 -8.95 11.38 10.38
CA VAL A 101 -7.79 11.57 11.28
C VAL A 101 -6.59 10.76 10.77
N TRP A 102 -5.39 11.35 10.84
CA TRP A 102 -4.14 10.62 10.65
C TRP A 102 -3.97 9.59 11.77
N ALA A 103 -3.57 8.36 11.41
CA ALA A 103 -3.40 7.28 12.38
C ALA A 103 -2.30 7.62 13.39
N LYS A 104 -2.69 7.80 14.66
CA LYS A 104 -1.78 8.06 15.79
C LYS A 104 -1.53 6.77 16.58
N ARG A 105 -0.36 6.68 17.23
CA ARG A 105 -0.07 5.58 18.17
C ARG A 105 -1.06 5.62 19.35
N GLY A 106 -1.51 4.44 19.80
CA GLY A 106 -2.38 4.34 20.99
C GLY A 106 -3.84 4.72 20.76
N GLU A 107 -4.31 4.78 19.53
CA GLU A 107 -5.69 5.13 19.20
C GLU A 107 -6.70 4.14 19.83
N ARG A 108 -7.54 4.65 20.74
CA ARG A 108 -8.50 3.83 21.53
C ARG A 108 -9.83 3.56 20.81
N ARG A 109 -10.02 3.98 19.54
CA ARG A 109 -11.28 3.82 18.80
C ARG A 109 -11.55 2.39 18.31
N ALA A 110 -10.60 1.48 18.45
CA ALA A 110 -10.77 0.09 18.03
C ALA A 110 -11.60 -0.73 19.01
N THR A 111 -12.44 -1.66 18.52
CA THR A 111 -13.04 -2.71 19.34
C THR A 111 -11.94 -3.63 19.89
N ARG A 112 -12.21 -4.44 20.95
CA ARG A 112 -11.21 -5.37 21.52
C ARG A 112 -10.66 -6.33 20.45
N SER A 113 -11.53 -6.94 19.66
CA SER A 113 -11.17 -7.79 18.51
C SER A 113 -10.48 -6.97 17.41
N GLY A 114 -10.95 -5.78 17.12
CA GLY A 114 -10.37 -4.86 16.14
C GLY A 114 -8.95 -4.41 16.52
N ALA A 115 -8.66 -4.19 17.80
CA ALA A 115 -7.32 -3.86 18.27
C ALA A 115 -6.33 -5.01 18.00
N PHE A 116 -6.75 -6.26 18.21
CA PHE A 116 -5.94 -7.44 17.86
C PHE A 116 -5.71 -7.51 16.35
N LEU A 117 -6.76 -7.38 15.53
CA LEU A 117 -6.64 -7.43 14.07
C LEU A 117 -5.69 -6.35 13.54
N ARG A 118 -5.78 -5.14 14.05
CA ARG A 118 -4.88 -4.02 13.68
C ARG A 118 -3.44 -4.29 14.10
N ARG A 119 -3.22 -4.80 15.32
CA ARG A 119 -1.88 -5.13 15.82
C ARG A 119 -1.20 -6.21 14.99
N THR A 120 -1.97 -7.16 14.47
CA THR A 120 -1.49 -8.28 13.66
C THR A 120 -1.55 -8.02 12.15
N SER A 121 -2.06 -6.86 11.69
CA SER A 121 -2.37 -6.55 10.29
C SER A 121 -3.37 -7.50 9.61
N LEU A 122 -4.03 -8.37 10.35
CA LEU A 122 -5.02 -9.28 9.80
C LEU A 122 -6.26 -8.54 9.27
N ASP A 123 -6.50 -7.31 9.72
CA ASP A 123 -7.52 -6.43 9.17
C ASP A 123 -7.26 -6.05 7.70
N GLU A 124 -6.03 -6.18 7.21
CA GLU A 124 -5.63 -5.81 5.85
C GLU A 124 -5.74 -6.98 4.85
N LEU A 125 -5.99 -8.24 5.29
CA LEU A 125 -6.11 -9.40 4.40
C LEU A 125 -7.13 -9.23 3.24
N PRO A 126 -8.30 -8.57 3.41
CA PRO A 126 -9.22 -8.34 2.30
C PRO A 126 -8.63 -7.52 1.14
N GLN A 127 -7.50 -6.83 1.32
CA GLN A 127 -6.83 -6.08 0.24
C GLN A 127 -6.31 -7.00 -0.87
N PHE A 128 -6.08 -8.30 -0.62
CA PHE A 128 -5.77 -9.24 -1.70
C PHE A 128 -6.88 -9.30 -2.76
N LEU A 129 -8.15 -9.04 -2.39
CA LEU A 129 -9.24 -8.89 -3.35
C LEU A 129 -9.08 -7.62 -4.21
N ASN A 130 -8.54 -6.52 -3.66
CA ASN A 130 -8.19 -5.34 -4.43
C ASN A 130 -7.03 -5.62 -5.42
N VAL A 131 -6.07 -6.50 -5.04
CA VAL A 131 -5.00 -6.92 -5.95
C VAL A 131 -5.56 -7.74 -7.12
N ILE A 132 -6.44 -8.72 -6.85
CA ILE A 132 -7.10 -9.50 -7.91
C ILE A 132 -7.87 -8.59 -8.86
N LYS A 133 -8.61 -7.62 -8.32
CA LYS A 133 -9.36 -6.62 -9.10
C LYS A 133 -8.44 -5.72 -9.93
N GLY A 134 -7.19 -5.56 -9.51
CA GLY A 134 -6.19 -4.74 -10.19
C GLY A 134 -6.07 -3.31 -9.67
N ASP A 135 -6.77 -2.97 -8.58
CA ASP A 135 -6.68 -1.66 -7.92
C ASP A 135 -5.37 -1.49 -7.14
N MET A 136 -4.80 -2.61 -6.65
CA MET A 136 -3.60 -2.65 -5.82
C MET A 136 -2.56 -3.65 -6.36
N SER A 137 -1.39 -3.62 -5.77
CA SER A 137 -0.29 -4.58 -5.88
C SER A 137 -0.05 -5.26 -4.53
N VAL A 138 0.60 -6.43 -4.50
CA VAL A 138 1.06 -7.05 -3.25
C VAL A 138 2.15 -6.18 -2.63
N VAL A 139 3.16 -5.79 -3.42
CA VAL A 139 4.26 -4.93 -3.00
C VAL A 139 4.21 -3.60 -3.73
N GLY A 140 4.32 -2.49 -3.00
CA GLY A 140 4.33 -1.15 -3.56
C GLY A 140 4.22 -0.06 -2.49
N PRO A 141 4.23 1.21 -2.89
CA PRO A 141 4.00 2.34 -1.99
C PRO A 141 2.68 2.23 -1.25
N ARG A 142 2.66 2.60 0.03
CA ARG A 142 1.43 2.54 0.82
C ARG A 142 0.41 3.59 0.34
N PRO A 143 -0.88 3.20 0.10
CA PRO A 143 -1.90 4.13 -0.33
C PRO A 143 -2.33 5.07 0.79
N GLU A 144 -2.56 6.34 0.47
CA GLU A 144 -3.00 7.36 1.41
C GLU A 144 -4.40 7.88 1.08
N ARG A 145 -5.07 8.50 2.07
CA ARG A 145 -6.40 9.08 1.90
C ARG A 145 -6.31 10.33 1.01
N PRO A 146 -7.30 10.60 0.13
CA PRO A 146 -7.27 11.78 -0.75
C PRO A 146 -6.97 13.08 -0.03
N VAL A 147 -7.58 13.29 1.15
CA VAL A 147 -7.37 14.50 1.97
C VAL A 147 -5.89 14.71 2.34
N PHE A 148 -5.16 13.65 2.63
CA PHE A 148 -3.74 13.74 2.97
C PHE A 148 -2.86 13.90 1.73
N VAL A 149 -3.24 13.28 0.60
CA VAL A 149 -2.55 13.48 -0.68
C VAL A 149 -2.62 14.95 -1.09
N GLU A 150 -3.82 15.54 -1.02
CA GLU A 150 -4.01 16.98 -1.32
C GLU A 150 -3.16 17.88 -0.42
N LYS A 151 -3.03 17.53 0.87
CA LYS A 151 -2.23 18.30 1.81
C LYS A 151 -0.72 18.21 1.51
N PHE A 152 -0.20 17.02 1.19
CA PHE A 152 1.24 16.78 1.14
C PHE A 152 1.84 16.88 -0.27
N LYS A 153 1.02 16.87 -1.33
CA LYS A 153 1.52 16.90 -2.72
C LYS A 153 2.37 18.13 -3.04
N ASP A 154 2.08 19.25 -2.39
CA ASP A 154 2.77 20.53 -2.60
C ASP A 154 3.86 20.79 -1.54
N GLU A 155 3.81 20.09 -0.40
CA GLU A 155 4.76 20.24 0.71
C GLU A 155 6.01 19.38 0.54
N ILE A 156 5.89 18.20 -0.11
CA ILE A 156 6.98 17.22 -0.22
C ILE A 156 7.40 17.09 -1.68
N PRO A 157 8.68 17.35 -1.99
CA PRO A 157 9.21 17.15 -3.33
C PRO A 157 8.96 15.70 -3.81
N ASP A 158 8.61 15.56 -5.07
CA ASP A 158 8.41 14.27 -5.73
C ASP A 158 7.32 13.36 -5.15
N TYR A 159 6.52 13.88 -4.21
CA TYR A 159 5.45 13.12 -3.55
C TYR A 159 4.54 12.37 -4.54
N MET A 160 4.17 13.01 -5.65
CA MET A 160 3.27 12.41 -6.64
C MET A 160 3.91 11.27 -7.44
N LYS A 161 5.25 11.16 -7.47
CA LYS A 161 5.93 10.07 -8.19
C LYS A 161 5.61 8.69 -7.61
N LYS A 162 5.28 8.57 -6.32
CA LYS A 162 4.84 7.30 -5.72
C LYS A 162 3.57 6.73 -6.37
N HIS A 163 2.76 7.57 -7.02
CA HIS A 163 1.55 7.17 -7.73
C HIS A 163 1.78 6.71 -9.17
N LEU A 164 3.02 6.70 -9.66
CA LEU A 164 3.38 6.14 -10.97
C LEU A 164 3.19 4.62 -11.02
N VAL A 165 3.12 3.97 -9.86
CA VAL A 165 2.89 2.53 -9.71
C VAL A 165 1.66 2.27 -8.85
N LYS A 166 1.18 1.01 -8.86
CA LYS A 166 0.06 0.62 -8.00
C LYS A 166 0.47 0.64 -6.53
N ALA A 167 -0.46 1.05 -5.68
CA ALA A 167 -0.28 0.99 -4.23
C ALA A 167 -0.18 -0.45 -3.74
N GLY A 168 0.73 -0.72 -2.79
CA GLY A 168 0.99 -2.03 -2.21
C GLY A 168 0.26 -2.32 -0.90
N ILE A 169 0.04 -3.60 -0.60
CA ILE A 169 -0.34 -4.08 0.74
C ILE A 169 0.85 -3.93 1.67
N THR A 170 2.03 -4.37 1.22
CA THR A 170 3.33 -4.12 1.87
C THR A 170 4.25 -3.32 0.95
N GLY A 171 5.40 -2.86 1.47
CA GLY A 171 6.33 -2.07 0.67
C GLY A 171 7.66 -1.82 1.37
N TRP A 172 8.65 -1.33 0.61
CA TRP A 172 10.00 -1.12 1.11
C TRP A 172 10.06 -0.15 2.28
N ALA A 173 9.31 0.96 2.22
CA ALA A 173 9.19 1.88 3.34
C ALA A 173 8.64 1.18 4.60
N GLN A 174 7.62 0.32 4.46
CA GLN A 174 6.97 -0.35 5.58
C GLN A 174 7.90 -1.34 6.31
N VAL A 175 8.66 -2.16 5.55
CA VAL A 175 9.58 -3.15 6.15
C VAL A 175 10.83 -2.50 6.76
N ASN A 176 11.12 -1.24 6.40
CA ASN A 176 12.17 -0.43 7.01
C ASN A 176 11.66 0.48 8.15
N GLY A 177 10.42 0.27 8.62
CA GLY A 177 9.89 0.95 9.79
C GLY A 177 9.21 2.30 9.50
N TRP A 178 9.16 2.75 8.25
CA TRP A 178 8.50 3.99 7.85
C TRP A 178 7.00 3.76 7.61
N ARG A 179 6.28 3.45 8.70
CA ARG A 179 4.84 3.18 8.70
C ARG A 179 4.16 3.91 9.86
N GLY A 180 2.89 4.35 9.66
CA GLY A 180 2.10 5.03 10.71
C GLY A 180 2.53 6.47 10.91
N ASP A 181 2.74 6.87 12.16
CA ASP A 181 3.16 8.22 12.55
C ASP A 181 4.68 8.35 12.51
N THR A 182 5.23 8.45 11.31
CA THR A 182 6.67 8.54 11.01
C THR A 182 6.92 9.67 10.01
N ASP A 183 8.20 10.04 9.86
CA ASP A 183 8.62 11.05 8.88
C ASP A 183 8.14 10.68 7.46
N LEU A 184 7.30 11.54 6.90
CA LEU A 184 6.68 11.32 5.59
C LEU A 184 7.68 11.50 4.46
N ALA A 185 8.64 12.43 4.57
CA ALA A 185 9.66 12.65 3.54
C ALA A 185 10.56 11.41 3.42
N LYS A 186 10.98 10.84 4.55
CA LYS A 186 11.70 9.56 4.59
C LYS A 186 10.92 8.42 3.97
N ARG A 187 9.61 8.34 4.25
CA ARG A 187 8.74 7.33 3.63
C ARG A 187 8.73 7.45 2.12
N ILE A 188 8.58 8.68 1.59
CA ILE A 188 8.60 8.93 0.14
C ILE A 188 9.95 8.55 -0.47
N GLU A 189 11.07 8.88 0.17
CA GLU A 189 12.41 8.47 -0.28
C GLU A 189 12.50 6.94 -0.47
N TYR A 190 12.01 6.15 0.51
CA TYR A 190 12.00 4.69 0.40
C TYR A 190 11.00 4.15 -0.64
N ASP A 191 9.85 4.80 -0.78
CA ASP A 191 8.86 4.45 -1.80
C ASP A 191 9.42 4.70 -3.21
N LEU A 192 10.15 5.82 -3.42
CA LEU A 192 10.80 6.14 -4.69
C LEU A 192 11.96 5.18 -4.98
N TYR A 193 12.78 4.88 -3.98
CA TYR A 193 13.84 3.87 -4.12
C TYR A 193 13.29 2.53 -4.62
N TYR A 194 12.16 2.06 -4.07
CA TYR A 194 11.50 0.85 -4.53
C TYR A 194 11.08 0.94 -6.00
N ILE A 195 10.49 2.07 -6.42
CA ILE A 195 10.02 2.29 -7.79
C ILE A 195 11.18 2.25 -8.78
N GLU A 196 12.33 2.81 -8.39
CA GLU A 196 13.54 2.93 -9.22
C GLU A 196 14.33 1.62 -9.33
N HIS A 197 14.28 0.76 -8.30
CA HIS A 197 15.07 -0.47 -8.22
C HIS A 197 14.22 -1.74 -8.28
N TRP A 198 12.98 -1.63 -8.75
CA TRP A 198 12.07 -2.76 -8.78
C TRP A 198 12.64 -3.96 -9.54
N SER A 199 12.47 -5.13 -8.94
CA SER A 199 12.66 -6.44 -9.56
C SER A 199 11.78 -7.46 -8.83
N ILE A 200 11.48 -8.60 -9.48
CA ILE A 200 10.75 -9.70 -8.84
C ILE A 200 11.44 -10.16 -7.55
N TRP A 201 12.77 -10.26 -7.57
CA TRP A 201 13.55 -10.67 -6.39
C TRP A 201 13.46 -9.66 -5.25
N PHE A 202 13.35 -8.36 -5.57
CA PHE A 202 13.13 -7.32 -4.58
C PHE A 202 11.75 -7.45 -3.95
N ASP A 203 10.70 -7.73 -4.73
CA ASP A 203 9.36 -7.99 -4.21
C ASP A 203 9.33 -9.21 -3.30
N LEU A 204 9.90 -10.33 -3.72
CA LEU A 204 9.99 -11.54 -2.89
C LEU A 204 10.75 -11.27 -1.58
N GLY A 205 11.84 -10.49 -1.63
CA GLY A 205 12.58 -10.06 -0.44
C GLY A 205 11.72 -9.23 0.51
N ILE A 206 10.94 -8.27 0.01
CA ILE A 206 10.02 -7.46 0.81
C ILE A 206 8.92 -8.32 1.44
N ILE A 207 8.36 -9.27 0.67
CA ILE A 207 7.33 -10.19 1.17
C ILE A 207 7.88 -11.04 2.33
N LEU A 208 9.09 -11.58 2.21
CA LEU A 208 9.74 -12.37 3.28
C LEU A 208 10.08 -11.53 4.51
N LEU A 209 10.43 -10.26 4.34
CA LEU A 209 10.70 -9.33 5.45
C LEU A 209 9.41 -8.84 6.14
N THR A 210 8.28 -8.86 5.45
CA THR A 210 7.03 -8.31 5.97
C THR A 210 6.58 -8.92 7.31
N PRO A 211 6.55 -10.26 7.52
CA PRO A 211 6.18 -10.84 8.80
C PRO A 211 7.20 -10.54 9.91
N LEU A 212 8.45 -10.28 9.57
CA LEU A 212 9.54 -10.03 10.53
C LEU A 212 9.63 -8.56 10.94
N ARG A 213 9.43 -7.64 9.99
CA ARG A 213 9.69 -6.21 10.13
C ARG A 213 8.49 -5.31 9.86
N GLY A 214 7.47 -5.80 9.16
CA GLY A 214 6.30 -5.01 8.76
C GLY A 214 5.44 -4.50 9.93
N PHE A 215 5.74 -4.92 11.15
CA PHE A 215 5.05 -4.52 12.38
C PHE A 215 5.85 -3.52 13.24
N VAL A 216 7.06 -3.18 12.85
CA VAL A 216 7.88 -2.17 13.52
C VAL A 216 7.19 -0.81 13.41
N ASN A 217 7.19 -0.02 14.47
CA ASN A 217 6.58 1.31 14.58
C ASN A 217 5.03 1.33 14.44
N ARG A 218 4.34 0.35 15.00
CA ARG A 218 2.89 0.36 15.20
C ARG A 218 2.47 0.92 16.55
#